data_83d869787848b0b5387737fbe772f6bf
#
_entry.id   83d869787848b0b5387737fbe772f6bf
#
_cell.length_a   1.000
_cell.length_b   1.000
_cell.length_c   1.000
_cell.angle_alpha   90.00
_cell.angle_beta   90.00
_cell.angle_gamma   90.00
#
_symmetry.space_group_name_H-M   'P 1'
#
loop_
_entity.id
_entity.type
_entity.pdbx_description
1 polymer ?
#
loop_
_entity_poly.entity_id
_entity_poly.type
_entity_poly.pdbx_seq_one_letter_code
_entity_poly.pdbx_strand_id
1 'polypeptide(L)' 'MPFSVVSKKSGKTYFLHSRNQQLKGGQQVVLYYFAGEPGQGAMEALPDGYEVSENSKTGLPLLKKKAKQ' A
#
# COMPACT_ATOMS: atom_id res chain seq x y z
N MET A 1 11.53 9.97 4.83
CA MET A 1 10.33 10.41 4.13
C MET A 1 9.46 9.21 3.79
N PRO A 2 8.16 9.33 3.88
CA PRO A 2 7.33 8.18 3.58
C PRO A 2 7.37 7.82 2.10
N PHE A 3 7.22 6.54 1.84
CA PHE A 3 7.14 6.04 0.48
C PHE A 3 5.86 6.55 -0.18
N SER A 4 5.97 7.05 -1.37
CA SER A 4 4.83 7.61 -2.06
C SER A 4 4.81 7.20 -3.52
N VAL A 5 3.62 7.21 -4.09
CA VAL A 5 3.43 6.98 -5.51
C VAL A 5 2.43 7.99 -6.04
N VAL A 6 2.61 8.35 -7.30
CA VAL A 6 1.70 9.25 -7.97
C VAL A 6 0.80 8.43 -8.89
N SER A 7 -0.51 8.61 -8.74
CA SER A 7 -1.46 7.94 -9.60
C SER A 7 -1.41 8.57 -10.99
N LYS A 8 -1.21 7.75 -11.99
CA LYS A 8 -1.15 8.26 -13.36
C LYS A 8 -2.51 8.73 -13.85
N LYS A 9 -3.56 8.12 -13.35
CA LYS A 9 -4.89 8.45 -13.81
C LYS A 9 -5.42 9.73 -13.18
N SER A 10 -5.20 9.92 -11.89
CA SER A 10 -5.73 11.09 -11.19
C SER A 10 -4.69 12.14 -10.91
N GLY A 11 -3.41 11.81 -11.01
CA GLY A 11 -2.33 12.73 -10.72
C GLY A 11 -2.15 13.03 -9.25
N LYS A 12 -2.81 12.28 -8.40
CA LYS A 12 -2.70 12.49 -6.96
C LYS A 12 -1.57 11.65 -6.38
N THR A 13 -0.97 12.19 -5.33
CA THR A 13 0.09 11.48 -4.63
C THR A 13 -0.51 10.70 -3.47
N TYR A 14 -0.10 9.45 -3.35
CA TYR A 14 -0.55 8.57 -2.29
C TYR A 14 0.65 8.05 -1.52
N PHE A 15 0.45 7.86 -0.23
CA PHE A 15 1.49 7.37 0.66
C PHE A 15 1.15 5.98 1.13
N LEU A 16 2.16 5.11 1.16
CA LEU A 16 1.97 3.73 1.58
C LEU A 16 1.88 3.64 3.09
N HIS A 17 0.90 2.90 3.55
CA HIS A 17 0.68 2.67 4.97
C HIS A 17 0.56 1.18 5.23
N SER A 18 0.80 0.81 6.47
CA SER A 18 0.57 -0.55 6.92
C SER A 18 -0.15 -0.52 8.26
N ARG A 19 -0.92 -1.56 8.51
CA ARG A 19 -1.59 -1.69 9.79
C ARG A 19 -1.73 -3.17 10.11
N ASN A 20 -1.70 -3.49 11.39
CA ASN A 20 -1.92 -4.84 11.86
C ASN A 20 -3.40 -5.04 12.13
N GLN A 21 -3.91 -6.17 11.68
CA GLN A 21 -5.31 -6.53 11.93
C GLN A 21 -5.34 -7.89 12.58
N GLN A 22 -6.09 -7.99 13.66
CA GLN A 22 -6.26 -9.25 14.35
C GLN A 22 -7.53 -9.93 13.86
N LEU A 23 -7.37 -11.17 13.44
CA LEU A 23 -8.49 -11.96 12.94
C LEU A 23 -9.08 -12.79 14.07
N LYS A 24 -10.28 -13.28 13.84
CA LYS A 24 -10.87 -14.26 14.76
C LYS A 24 -9.98 -15.49 14.79
N GLY A 25 -9.76 -16.00 15.96
CA GLY A 25 -8.90 -17.15 16.13
C GLY A 25 -7.48 -16.79 16.52
N GLY A 26 -7.20 -15.50 16.72
CA GLY A 26 -5.92 -15.05 17.23
C GLY A 26 -4.84 -14.82 16.20
N GLN A 27 -5.16 -14.94 14.93
CA GLN A 27 -4.18 -14.67 13.87
C GLN A 27 -4.07 -13.18 13.62
N GLN A 28 -2.87 -12.75 13.25
CA GLN A 28 -2.62 -11.37 12.91
C GLN A 28 -2.13 -11.28 11.47
N VAL A 29 -2.63 -10.28 10.75
CA VAL A 29 -2.20 -10.03 9.38
C VAL A 29 -1.81 -8.57 9.26
N VAL A 30 -0.92 -8.30 8.33
CA VAL A 30 -0.51 -6.92 8.02
C VAL A 30 -1.19 -6.53 6.73
N LEU A 31 -1.91 -5.41 6.78
CA LEU A 31 -2.58 -4.87 5.62
C LEU A 31 -1.84 -3.63 5.14
N TYR A 32 -1.78 -3.48 3.85
CA TYR A 32 -1.14 -2.32 3.23
C TYR A 32 -2.18 -1.52 2.48
N TYR A 33 -2.07 -0.21 2.57
CA TYR A 33 -3.02 0.66 1.87
C TYR A 33 -2.34 1.97 1.54
N PHE A 34 -2.95 2.69 0.62
CA PHE A 34 -2.46 3.99 0.21
C PHE A 34 -3.43 5.07 0.63
N ALA A 35 -2.90 6.19 1.05
CA ALA A 35 -3.72 7.33 1.45
C ALA A 35 -3.08 8.61 0.94
N GLY A 36 -3.90 9.64 0.79
CA GLY A 36 -3.43 10.91 0.25
C GLY A 36 -2.53 11.70 1.17
N GLU A 37 -2.45 11.31 2.43
CA GLU A 37 -1.63 12.00 3.41
C GLU A 37 -0.85 11.00 4.25
N PRO A 38 0.39 11.32 4.62
CA PRO A 38 1.12 10.46 5.54
C PRO A 38 0.53 10.59 6.94
N GLY A 39 0.38 9.47 7.61
CA GLY A 39 -0.15 9.44 8.96
C GLY A 39 0.48 8.32 9.74
N GLN A 40 -0.22 7.90 10.80
CA GLN A 40 0.26 6.75 11.57
C GLN A 40 0.29 5.53 10.68
N GLY A 41 1.39 4.79 10.75
CA GLY A 41 1.55 3.60 9.95
C GLY A 41 2.15 3.87 8.58
N ALA A 42 2.51 5.11 8.28
CA ALA A 42 3.16 5.42 7.01
C ALA A 42 4.51 4.71 6.93
N MET A 43 4.75 4.07 5.80
CA MET A 43 5.99 3.32 5.59
C MET A 43 6.96 4.16 4.78
N GLU A 44 8.24 3.93 5.02
CA GLU A 44 9.27 4.67 4.31
C GLU A 44 9.75 3.97 3.06
N ALA A 45 9.39 2.70 2.90
CA ALA A 45 9.85 1.93 1.76
C ALA A 45 8.84 0.85 1.43
N LEU A 46 8.94 0.38 0.20
CA LEU A 46 8.11 -0.73 -0.26
C LEU A 46 8.52 -2.01 0.47
N PRO A 47 7.55 -2.77 0.99
CA PRO A 47 7.89 -4.02 1.65
C PRO A 47 8.49 -5.02 0.66
N ASP A 48 9.37 -5.85 1.19
CA ASP A 48 10.04 -6.85 0.39
C ASP A 48 9.03 -7.84 -0.18
N GLY A 49 9.17 -8.15 -1.46
CA GLY A 49 8.28 -9.09 -2.11
C GLY A 49 6.97 -8.50 -2.60
N TYR A 50 6.84 -7.19 -2.57
CA TYR A 50 5.65 -6.51 -3.05
C TYR A 50 5.99 -5.51 -4.12
N GLU A 51 5.02 -5.19 -4.94
CA GLU A 51 5.18 -4.17 -5.96
C GLU A 51 3.94 -3.31 -6.03
N VAL A 52 4.10 -2.12 -6.57
CA VAL A 52 2.99 -1.19 -6.70
C VAL A 52 2.27 -1.47 -8.01
N SER A 53 0.96 -1.58 -7.92
CA SER A 53 0.10 -1.73 -9.09
C SER A 53 -0.94 -0.63 -9.05
N GLU A 54 -1.55 -0.35 -10.18
CA GLU A 54 -2.56 0.68 -10.25
C GLU A 54 -3.85 0.09 -10.78
N ASN A 55 -4.96 0.42 -10.11
CA ASN A 55 -6.26 -0.03 -10.55
C ASN A 55 -6.70 0.81 -11.74
N SER A 56 -6.89 0.18 -12.88
CA SER A 56 -7.22 0.90 -14.10
C SER A 56 -8.60 1.52 -14.06
N LYS A 57 -9.48 1.03 -13.21
CA LYS A 57 -10.83 1.56 -13.11
C LYS A 57 -10.89 2.82 -12.25
N THR A 58 -10.19 2.83 -11.15
CA THR A 58 -10.26 3.94 -10.21
C THR A 58 -9.01 4.80 -10.20
N GLY A 59 -7.91 4.25 -10.68
CA GLY A 59 -6.64 4.95 -10.65
C GLY A 59 -5.95 4.91 -9.30
N LEU A 60 -6.48 4.12 -8.38
CA LEU A 60 -5.87 4.00 -7.06
C LEU A 60 -4.69 3.05 -7.09
N PRO A 61 -3.60 3.41 -6.43
CA PRO A 61 -2.47 2.48 -6.32
C PRO A 61 -2.79 1.35 -5.36
N LEU A 62 -2.28 0.19 -5.68
CA LEU A 62 -2.47 -1.01 -4.88
C LEU A 62 -1.13 -1.66 -4.67
N LEU A 63 -1.03 -2.39 -3.57
CA LEU A 63 0.15 -3.19 -3.30
C LEU A 63 -0.15 -4.63 -3.67
N LYS A 64 0.74 -5.21 -4.46
CA LYS A 64 0.53 -6.55 -4.99
C LYS A 64 1.76 -7.37 -4.71
N LYS A 65 1.56 -8.64 -4.36
CA LYS A 65 2.68 -9.56 -4.20
C LYS A 65 3.35 -9.81 -5.53
N LYS A 66 4.66 -9.75 -5.53
CA LYS A 66 5.41 -10.10 -6.73
C LYS A 66 5.24 -11.57 -7.03
N ALA A 67 5.10 -11.88 -8.30
CA ALA A 67 5.05 -13.27 -8.71
C ALA A 67 6.42 -13.91 -8.45
N LYS A 68 6.38 -15.11 -7.89
CA LYS A 68 7.60 -15.82 -7.59
C LYS A 68 8.05 -16.55 -8.84
N GLN A 69 9.31 -16.36 -9.18
CA GLN A 69 9.87 -17.00 -10.36
C GLN A 69 10.73 -18.17 -9.97
#